data_1f0d7c085fbecbb8b04b7c006c4dd12f
#
_entry.id   1f0d7c085fbecbb8b04b7c006c4dd12f
#
_cell.length_a   1.000
_cell.length_b   1.000
_cell.length_c   1.000
_cell.angle_alpha   90.00
_cell.angle_beta   90.00
_cell.angle_gamma   90.00
#
_symmetry.space_group_name_H-M   'P 1'
#
loop_
_entity.id
_entity.type
_entity.pdbx_description
1 polymer ?
#
loop_
_entity_poly.entity_id
_entity_poly.type
_entity_poly.pdbx_seq_one_letter_code
_entity_poly.pdbx_strand_id
1 'polypeptide(L)'
;MGGTEVTDGQGSADWVGKRVTVAGLGVSGLPAARVLHGLGAVVTVVNDGDDARARAQAEELAALGVTVRLGDARGGAAMGCGSLPDGTELIVTAPGWRPDKPLFAAAAAAGVPVWGDVELAWRLRGPDAAPWLAVTGTNGKTTTTQMLASILKAAGLRTAAVGNIGVSLLDVVLGDEEYDVLAVELSSYQLHWAPSLRAHSAAVLNLAPDHLDWHGSMEAYAADKGRVYEGNRVACVYNAADKATEELVREADVEEGCRAVGFTLGSPGPSQLGVVDGILVDRAFVENRQRNAQELAEVSDVDPPAPHNIANALAAAALARAFGVPAKAVRDGLRAFTPDAHRIAHVADVDQVAYIDDSKATNTHAAEASLAAYESIVWVAGGLAKGASFDELVAKSAKRLRGVVLIGADRGLIREALARHAPEVPVVDLDRTDTGAMRAAVREARGLARAGDTVLLAPACASMDMFTNYNKRGDAFAEAVRELGPAGA
;
A
#
# COMPACT_ATOMS: atom_id res chain seq x y z
N MET A 1 -8.65 18.80 30.70
CA MET A 1 -9.96 18.24 31.02
C MET A 1 -10.95 18.86 30.04
N GLY A 2 -11.58 18.07 29.22
CA GLY A 2 -12.54 18.45 28.19
C GLY A 2 -12.51 17.39 27.10
N GLY A 3 -12.84 16.14 27.46
CA GLY A 3 -13.03 15.07 26.47
C GLY A 3 -14.27 15.41 25.65
N THR A 4 -14.07 15.73 24.38
CA THR A 4 -15.13 15.73 23.38
C THR A 4 -15.55 14.28 23.16
N GLU A 5 -16.73 13.92 23.67
CA GLU A 5 -17.39 12.66 23.31
C GLU A 5 -17.48 12.58 21.79
N VAL A 6 -16.82 11.60 21.22
CA VAL A 6 -16.91 11.26 19.80
C VAL A 6 -18.26 10.56 19.61
N THR A 7 -19.28 11.30 19.20
CA THR A 7 -20.55 10.70 18.77
C THR A 7 -20.34 10.00 17.45
N ASP A 8 -20.33 8.67 17.47
CA ASP A 8 -20.40 7.81 16.29
C ASP A 8 -21.68 8.11 15.51
N GLY A 9 -21.54 8.44 14.22
CA GLY A 9 -22.63 8.64 13.27
C GLY A 9 -23.17 10.08 13.23
N GLN A 10 -22.51 10.98 12.50
CA GLN A 10 -23.11 12.28 12.15
C GLN A 10 -24.23 12.05 11.13
N GLY A 11 -25.46 12.28 11.52
CA GLY A 11 -26.62 12.19 10.64
C GLY A 11 -26.56 13.24 9.51
N SER A 12 -27.29 13.02 8.41
CA SER A 12 -27.33 13.93 7.26
C SER A 12 -27.70 15.38 7.62
N ALA A 13 -28.40 15.59 8.71
CA ALA A 13 -28.79 16.92 9.24
C ALA A 13 -27.58 17.79 9.64
N ASP A 14 -26.47 17.20 10.04
CA ASP A 14 -25.29 17.94 10.52
C ASP A 14 -24.46 18.57 9.37
N TRP A 15 -24.74 18.21 8.13
CA TRP A 15 -23.99 18.68 6.95
C TRP A 15 -24.66 19.85 6.25
N VAL A 16 -25.96 20.05 6.41
CA VAL A 16 -26.71 21.09 5.70
C VAL A 16 -26.22 22.48 6.10
N GLY A 17 -25.70 23.22 5.10
CA GLY A 17 -25.15 24.55 5.27
C GLY A 17 -23.73 24.61 5.87
N LYS A 18 -23.15 23.51 6.31
CA LYS A 18 -21.78 23.44 6.83
C LYS A 18 -20.77 23.80 5.72
N ARG A 19 -19.86 24.72 6.02
CA ARG A 19 -18.85 25.19 5.05
C ARG A 19 -17.62 24.28 5.10
N VAL A 20 -17.45 23.48 4.03
CA VAL A 20 -16.36 22.50 3.94
C VAL A 20 -15.41 22.88 2.82
N THR A 21 -14.13 22.94 3.11
CA THR A 21 -13.07 23.09 2.11
C THR A 21 -12.52 21.71 1.76
N VAL A 22 -12.55 21.34 0.48
CA VAL A 22 -11.91 20.11 -0.01
C VAL A 22 -10.56 20.46 -0.64
N ALA A 23 -9.47 19.88 -0.14
CA ALA A 23 -8.12 20.13 -0.62
C ALA A 23 -7.68 19.02 -1.57
N GLY A 24 -7.60 19.35 -2.86
CA GLY A 24 -7.19 18.47 -3.96
C GLY A 24 -8.36 17.93 -4.79
N LEU A 25 -8.13 17.83 -6.10
CA LEU A 25 -9.07 17.28 -7.10
C LEU A 25 -8.68 15.86 -7.57
N GLY A 26 -7.84 15.16 -6.82
CA GLY A 26 -7.41 13.79 -7.17
C GLY A 26 -8.50 12.74 -6.98
N VAL A 27 -8.06 11.48 -6.95
CA VAL A 27 -8.92 10.28 -6.81
C VAL A 27 -9.80 10.34 -5.56
N SER A 28 -9.32 10.93 -4.46
CA SER A 28 -10.06 11.06 -3.19
C SER A 28 -10.89 12.35 -3.09
N GLY A 29 -10.36 13.47 -3.58
CA GLY A 29 -10.99 14.78 -3.35
C GLY A 29 -12.25 15.02 -4.18
N LEU A 30 -12.28 14.56 -5.44
CA LEU A 30 -13.46 14.71 -6.29
C LEU A 30 -14.67 13.95 -5.73
N PRO A 31 -14.57 12.66 -5.34
CA PRO A 31 -15.66 11.94 -4.65
C PRO A 31 -16.07 12.63 -3.35
N ALA A 32 -15.12 13.07 -2.51
CA ALA A 32 -15.43 13.76 -1.26
C ALA A 32 -16.25 15.04 -1.50
N ALA A 33 -15.86 15.85 -2.49
CA ALA A 33 -16.61 17.07 -2.83
C ALA A 33 -18.05 16.79 -3.27
N ARG A 34 -18.26 15.77 -4.11
CA ARG A 34 -19.61 15.35 -4.55
C ARG A 34 -20.45 14.84 -3.39
N VAL A 35 -19.90 13.99 -2.54
CA VAL A 35 -20.59 13.44 -1.37
C VAL A 35 -21.01 14.56 -0.42
N LEU A 36 -20.09 15.44 -0.04
CA LEU A 36 -20.36 16.54 0.87
C LEU A 36 -21.41 17.51 0.32
N HIS A 37 -21.31 17.83 -0.98
CA HIS A 37 -22.32 18.64 -1.63
C HIS A 37 -23.70 17.95 -1.65
N GLY A 38 -23.76 16.65 -1.96
CA GLY A 38 -24.97 15.84 -1.91
C GLY A 38 -25.62 15.76 -0.52
N LEU A 39 -24.82 15.86 0.55
CA LEU A 39 -25.28 15.96 1.94
C LEU A 39 -25.75 17.37 2.34
N GLY A 40 -25.67 18.35 1.42
CA GLY A 40 -26.12 19.73 1.66
C GLY A 40 -25.04 20.67 2.20
N ALA A 41 -23.78 20.28 2.25
CA ALA A 41 -22.69 21.15 2.65
C ALA A 41 -22.42 22.23 1.58
N VAL A 42 -21.95 23.40 2.03
CA VAL A 42 -21.42 24.45 1.17
C VAL A 42 -19.95 24.15 0.88
N VAL A 43 -19.66 23.56 -0.27
CA VAL A 43 -18.34 23.04 -0.61
C VAL A 43 -17.53 24.06 -1.41
N THR A 44 -16.29 24.31 -0.97
CA THR A 44 -15.24 25.01 -1.72
C THR A 44 -14.09 24.03 -1.95
N VAL A 45 -13.73 23.79 -3.19
CA VAL A 45 -12.57 22.97 -3.54
C VAL A 45 -11.37 23.87 -3.82
N VAL A 46 -10.22 23.52 -3.27
CA VAL A 46 -8.93 24.16 -3.55
C VAL A 46 -7.98 23.12 -4.15
N ASN A 47 -7.26 23.47 -5.24
CA ASN A 47 -6.31 22.56 -5.88
C ASN A 47 -5.08 23.32 -6.34
N ASP A 48 -3.88 22.76 -6.07
CA ASP A 48 -2.60 23.41 -6.44
C ASP A 48 -2.38 23.43 -7.96
N GLY A 49 -2.82 22.39 -8.67
CA GLY A 49 -2.65 22.27 -10.11
C GLY A 49 -3.76 22.94 -10.88
N ASP A 50 -3.45 23.36 -12.11
CA ASP A 50 -4.35 23.96 -13.09
C ASP A 50 -4.13 23.29 -14.47
N ASP A 51 -4.00 21.97 -14.49
CA ASP A 51 -3.88 21.21 -15.74
C ASP A 51 -5.25 20.96 -16.39
N ALA A 52 -5.25 20.40 -17.59
CA ALA A 52 -6.49 20.15 -18.35
C ALA A 52 -7.47 19.24 -17.60
N ARG A 53 -6.97 18.27 -16.82
CA ARG A 53 -7.78 17.37 -15.99
C ARG A 53 -8.42 18.13 -14.83
N ALA A 54 -7.65 18.93 -14.11
CA ALA A 54 -8.15 19.73 -13.00
C ALA A 54 -9.24 20.73 -13.47
N ARG A 55 -9.04 21.36 -14.64
CA ARG A 55 -10.06 22.26 -15.24
C ARG A 55 -11.34 21.53 -15.59
N ALA A 56 -11.27 20.36 -16.23
CA ALA A 56 -12.45 19.56 -16.55
C ALA A 56 -13.22 19.14 -15.29
N GLN A 57 -12.51 18.72 -14.24
CA GLN A 57 -13.13 18.38 -12.95
C GLN A 57 -13.73 19.61 -12.25
N ALA A 58 -13.09 20.77 -12.38
CA ALA A 58 -13.62 22.03 -11.85
C ALA A 58 -14.91 22.45 -12.54
N GLU A 59 -15.00 22.35 -13.88
CA GLU A 59 -16.22 22.61 -14.65
C GLU A 59 -17.35 21.68 -14.25
N GLU A 60 -17.07 20.40 -14.05
CA GLU A 60 -18.05 19.42 -13.59
C GLU A 60 -18.60 19.78 -12.20
N LEU A 61 -17.73 20.12 -11.23
CA LEU A 61 -18.14 20.51 -9.89
C LEU A 61 -18.89 21.87 -9.88
N ALA A 62 -18.46 22.82 -10.71
CA ALA A 62 -19.14 24.10 -10.85
C ALA A 62 -20.57 23.95 -11.37
N ALA A 63 -20.81 22.99 -12.28
CA ALA A 63 -22.15 22.67 -12.76
C ALA A 63 -23.09 22.15 -11.65
N LEU A 64 -22.51 21.58 -10.57
CA LEU A 64 -23.26 21.16 -9.37
C LEU A 64 -23.45 22.30 -8.36
N GLY A 65 -22.84 23.48 -8.57
CA GLY A 65 -22.89 24.60 -7.61
C GLY A 65 -21.73 24.62 -6.60
N VAL A 66 -20.72 23.78 -6.79
CA VAL A 66 -19.52 23.76 -5.96
C VAL A 66 -18.53 24.84 -6.42
N THR A 67 -18.02 25.64 -5.49
CA THR A 67 -16.97 26.62 -5.79
C THR A 67 -15.62 25.93 -5.95
N VAL A 68 -14.90 26.17 -7.05
CA VAL A 68 -13.56 25.59 -7.27
C VAL A 68 -12.52 26.69 -7.47
N ARG A 69 -11.39 26.58 -6.76
CA ARG A 69 -10.25 27.47 -6.87
C ARG A 69 -9.03 26.65 -7.32
N LEU A 70 -8.58 26.87 -8.54
CA LEU A 70 -7.35 26.28 -9.09
C LEU A 70 -6.18 27.22 -8.86
N GLY A 71 -5.04 26.70 -8.43
CA GLY A 71 -3.79 27.45 -8.27
C GLY A 71 -3.07 27.59 -9.60
N ASP A 72 -2.14 28.57 -9.66
CA ASP A 72 -1.25 28.73 -10.80
C ASP A 72 -0.14 27.66 -10.75
N ALA A 73 -0.03 26.83 -11.78
CA ALA A 73 1.01 25.81 -11.96
C ALA A 73 2.44 26.40 -11.97
N ARG A 74 2.61 27.71 -11.98
CA ARG A 74 3.91 28.41 -12.00
C ARG A 74 4.43 28.86 -10.63
N GLY A 75 3.81 28.40 -9.51
CA GLY A 75 4.32 28.63 -8.16
C GLY A 75 4.25 30.09 -7.68
N GLY A 76 3.48 30.94 -8.34
CA GLY A 76 3.09 32.23 -7.80
C GLY A 76 2.08 32.07 -6.67
N ALA A 77 2.19 32.91 -5.62
CA ALA A 77 1.15 33.03 -4.58
C ALA A 77 -0.13 33.62 -5.17
N ALA A 78 -0.70 32.94 -6.19
CA ALA A 78 -2.00 33.28 -6.75
C ALA A 78 -3.06 32.95 -5.70
N MET A 79 -3.90 33.91 -5.44
CA MET A 79 -4.99 33.86 -4.48
C MET A 79 -5.79 32.56 -4.58
N GLY A 80 -5.57 31.62 -3.66
CA GLY A 80 -6.47 30.48 -3.60
C GLY A 80 -6.02 29.30 -2.75
N CYS A 81 -4.83 28.75 -2.95
CA CYS A 81 -4.46 27.48 -2.34
C CYS A 81 -3.63 27.62 -1.05
N GLY A 82 -3.18 28.81 -0.71
CA GLY A 82 -2.43 29.09 0.54
C GLY A 82 -3.26 29.74 1.65
N SER A 83 -4.49 30.17 1.37
CA SER A 83 -5.37 30.79 2.36
C SER A 83 -6.60 29.92 2.63
N LEU A 84 -6.95 29.81 3.89
CA LEU A 84 -8.20 29.17 4.31
C LEU A 84 -9.39 29.97 3.76
N PRO A 85 -10.32 29.38 2.97
CA PRO A 85 -11.52 30.05 2.56
C PRO A 85 -12.35 30.54 3.74
N ASP A 86 -12.96 31.75 3.60
CA ASP A 86 -13.69 32.40 4.67
C ASP A 86 -14.84 31.51 5.20
N GLY A 87 -14.87 31.39 6.52
CA GLY A 87 -15.91 30.64 7.22
C GLY A 87 -15.81 29.12 7.07
N THR A 88 -14.66 28.58 6.61
CA THR A 88 -14.44 27.12 6.61
C THR A 88 -14.54 26.55 8.03
N GLU A 89 -15.37 25.52 8.19
CA GLU A 89 -15.61 24.82 9.45
C GLU A 89 -14.93 23.44 9.49
N LEU A 90 -14.56 22.92 8.31
CA LEU A 90 -13.88 21.64 8.15
C LEU A 90 -13.06 21.67 6.87
N ILE A 91 -11.87 21.07 6.90
CA ILE A 91 -11.12 20.72 5.69
C ILE A 91 -11.19 19.21 5.49
N VAL A 92 -11.50 18.77 4.26
CA VAL A 92 -11.30 17.40 3.82
C VAL A 92 -10.19 17.36 2.79
N THR A 93 -9.09 16.69 3.10
CA THR A 93 -7.89 16.69 2.25
C THR A 93 -7.67 15.37 1.52
N ALA A 94 -7.17 15.46 0.28
CA ALA A 94 -6.58 14.31 -0.40
C ALA A 94 -5.31 13.86 0.35
N PRO A 95 -5.06 12.54 0.50
CA PRO A 95 -3.99 12.01 1.37
C PRO A 95 -2.58 12.54 1.04
N GLY A 96 -2.30 12.78 -0.23
CA GLY A 96 -0.99 13.23 -0.69
C GLY A 96 -0.64 14.70 -0.40
N TRP A 97 -1.58 15.49 0.11
CA TRP A 97 -1.29 16.87 0.51
C TRP A 97 -0.41 16.91 1.77
N ARG A 98 0.72 17.61 1.67
CA ARG A 98 1.71 17.69 2.76
C ARG A 98 1.18 18.53 3.92
N PRO A 99 1.40 18.10 5.17
CA PRO A 99 0.93 18.82 6.36
C PRO A 99 1.55 20.23 6.54
N ASP A 100 2.72 20.49 5.93
CA ASP A 100 3.43 21.75 6.01
C ASP A 100 2.87 22.86 5.07
N LYS A 101 1.80 22.59 4.33
CA LYS A 101 1.19 23.59 3.45
C LYS A 101 0.54 24.73 4.23
N PRO A 102 0.61 25.98 3.73
CA PRO A 102 0.04 27.15 4.39
C PRO A 102 -1.46 27.01 4.72
N LEU A 103 -2.23 26.31 3.92
CA LEU A 103 -3.65 26.02 4.16
C LEU A 103 -3.87 25.34 5.53
N PHE A 104 -3.05 24.32 5.84
CA PHE A 104 -3.21 23.57 7.10
C PHE A 104 -2.69 24.36 8.31
N ALA A 105 -1.64 25.18 8.13
CA ALA A 105 -1.20 26.10 9.15
C ALA A 105 -2.28 27.14 9.48
N ALA A 106 -2.98 27.68 8.48
CA ALA A 106 -4.09 28.58 8.67
C ALA A 106 -5.29 27.90 9.34
N ALA A 107 -5.59 26.66 8.97
CA ALA A 107 -6.63 25.86 9.62
C ALA A 107 -6.34 25.62 11.11
N ALA A 108 -5.10 25.23 11.44
CA ALA A 108 -4.66 25.04 12.82
C ALA A 108 -4.77 26.32 13.65
N ALA A 109 -4.36 27.48 13.10
CA ALA A 109 -4.49 28.77 13.75
C ALA A 109 -5.95 29.18 13.98
N ALA A 110 -6.87 28.76 13.10
CA ALA A 110 -8.30 29.03 13.21
C ALA A 110 -9.07 27.95 14.01
N GLY A 111 -8.40 26.87 14.48
CA GLY A 111 -9.05 25.74 15.16
C GLY A 111 -9.96 24.90 14.24
N VAL A 112 -9.75 24.96 12.92
CA VAL A 112 -10.53 24.21 11.93
C VAL A 112 -9.96 22.79 11.82
N PRO A 113 -10.77 21.73 12.03
CA PRO A 113 -10.32 20.36 11.91
C PRO A 113 -9.99 20.00 10.45
N VAL A 114 -9.03 19.07 10.30
CA VAL A 114 -8.61 18.54 8.99
C VAL A 114 -8.81 17.02 9.00
N TRP A 115 -9.56 16.51 8.04
CA TRP A 115 -9.84 15.09 7.83
C TRP A 115 -9.32 14.62 6.48
N GLY A 116 -8.92 13.37 6.38
CA GLY A 116 -8.72 12.68 5.10
C GLY A 116 -10.01 12.04 4.59
N ASP A 117 -9.93 11.45 3.41
CA ASP A 117 -11.01 10.65 2.80
C ASP A 117 -11.41 9.46 3.67
N VAL A 118 -10.45 8.81 4.33
CA VAL A 118 -10.68 7.70 5.27
C VAL A 118 -11.43 8.16 6.50
N GLU A 119 -11.06 9.28 7.09
CA GLU A 119 -11.75 9.86 8.23
C GLU A 119 -13.19 10.26 7.87
N LEU A 120 -13.37 10.86 6.69
CA LEU A 120 -14.70 11.21 6.20
C LEU A 120 -15.57 9.96 6.04
N ALA A 121 -15.05 8.91 5.40
CA ALA A 121 -15.74 7.64 5.25
C ALA A 121 -16.07 7.01 6.61
N TRP A 122 -15.13 7.04 7.54
CA TRP A 122 -15.31 6.52 8.89
C TRP A 122 -16.44 7.21 9.64
N ARG A 123 -16.56 8.53 9.50
CA ARG A 123 -17.61 9.32 10.17
C ARG A 123 -18.98 9.27 9.49
N LEU A 124 -19.00 9.02 8.19
CA LEU A 124 -20.26 8.90 7.42
C LEU A 124 -20.88 7.50 7.49
N ARG A 125 -20.13 6.49 7.97
CA ARG A 125 -20.67 5.15 8.13
C ARG A 125 -21.82 5.10 9.15
N GLY A 126 -22.84 4.30 8.85
CA GLY A 126 -23.95 4.08 9.77
C GLY A 126 -23.53 3.33 11.05
N PRO A 127 -24.37 3.30 12.08
CA PRO A 127 -24.09 2.61 13.34
C PRO A 127 -23.88 1.10 13.16
N ASP A 128 -24.56 0.49 12.19
CA ASP A 128 -24.48 -0.94 11.88
C ASP A 128 -23.50 -1.25 10.75
N ALA A 129 -22.63 -0.31 10.39
CA ALA A 129 -21.68 -0.47 9.29
C ALA A 129 -20.68 -1.60 9.56
N ALA A 130 -20.30 -2.30 8.50
CA ALA A 130 -19.35 -3.40 8.54
C ALA A 130 -18.06 -3.03 9.28
N PRO A 131 -17.55 -3.88 10.18
CA PRO A 131 -16.26 -3.65 10.84
C PRO A 131 -15.12 -3.71 9.84
N TRP A 132 -14.06 -2.94 10.11
CA TRP A 132 -12.87 -2.86 9.26
C TRP A 132 -11.76 -3.72 9.84
N LEU A 133 -11.15 -4.55 8.99
CA LEU A 133 -9.88 -5.23 9.24
C LEU A 133 -8.82 -4.48 8.44
N ALA A 134 -8.03 -3.66 9.13
CA ALA A 134 -7.12 -2.70 8.50
C ALA A 134 -5.72 -3.26 8.30
N VAL A 135 -5.10 -2.93 7.18
CA VAL A 135 -3.74 -3.34 6.82
C VAL A 135 -2.91 -2.14 6.42
N THR A 136 -1.77 -1.94 7.09
CA THR A 136 -0.75 -0.98 6.67
C THR A 136 0.66 -1.60 6.74
N GLY A 137 1.65 -0.84 6.34
CA GLY A 137 3.07 -1.23 6.28
C GLY A 137 3.78 -0.50 5.15
N THR A 138 5.08 -0.63 5.05
CA THR A 138 5.80 -0.10 3.89
C THR A 138 5.48 -0.94 2.65
N ASN A 139 5.61 -2.25 2.74
CA ASN A 139 5.38 -3.20 1.65
C ASN A 139 4.37 -4.30 2.04
N GLY A 140 3.82 -5.00 1.04
CA GLY A 140 2.93 -6.14 1.24
C GLY A 140 1.45 -5.80 1.46
N LYS A 141 1.08 -4.54 1.67
CA LYS A 141 -0.28 -4.10 1.98
C LYS A 141 -1.35 -4.69 1.06
N THR A 142 -1.23 -4.43 -0.24
CA THR A 142 -2.22 -4.84 -1.23
C THR A 142 -2.40 -6.36 -1.27
N THR A 143 -1.29 -7.10 -1.32
CA THR A 143 -1.30 -8.57 -1.32
C THR A 143 -1.98 -9.11 -0.05
N THR A 144 -1.62 -8.58 1.12
CA THR A 144 -2.22 -8.98 2.40
C THR A 144 -3.72 -8.66 2.44
N THR A 145 -4.13 -7.47 1.99
CA THR A 145 -5.55 -7.07 1.96
C THR A 145 -6.36 -7.94 1.01
N GLN A 146 -5.81 -8.28 -0.15
CA GLN A 146 -6.47 -9.16 -1.12
C GLN A 146 -6.53 -10.62 -0.65
N MET A 147 -5.45 -11.14 -0.03
CA MET A 147 -5.46 -12.46 0.62
C MET A 147 -6.52 -12.50 1.74
N LEU A 148 -6.60 -11.46 2.56
CA LEU A 148 -7.61 -11.33 3.60
C LEU A 148 -9.02 -11.35 3.01
N ALA A 149 -9.30 -10.56 1.98
CA ALA A 149 -10.59 -10.56 1.30
C ALA A 149 -10.93 -11.93 0.69
N SER A 150 -9.94 -12.64 0.12
CA SER A 150 -10.12 -14.00 -0.39
C SER A 150 -10.49 -14.98 0.74
N ILE A 151 -9.82 -14.90 1.88
CA ILE A 151 -10.12 -15.73 3.06
C ILE A 151 -11.53 -15.45 3.61
N LEU A 152 -11.92 -14.18 3.71
CA LEU A 152 -13.24 -13.76 4.17
C LEU A 152 -14.34 -14.26 3.22
N LYS A 153 -14.14 -14.19 1.90
CA LYS A 153 -15.04 -14.75 0.89
C LYS A 153 -15.17 -16.28 1.01
N ALA A 154 -14.04 -16.97 1.23
CA ALA A 154 -14.03 -18.42 1.44
C ALA A 154 -14.78 -18.85 2.72
N ALA A 155 -14.88 -17.94 3.70
CA ALA A 155 -15.71 -18.11 4.89
C ALA A 155 -17.22 -17.84 4.65
N GLY A 156 -17.60 -17.44 3.43
CA GLY A 156 -18.98 -17.11 3.08
C GLY A 156 -19.41 -15.69 3.47
N LEU A 157 -18.47 -14.81 3.83
CA LEU A 157 -18.75 -13.43 4.22
C LEU A 157 -18.81 -12.50 3.00
N ARG A 158 -19.77 -11.56 3.01
CA ARG A 158 -19.82 -10.44 2.07
C ARG A 158 -18.70 -9.46 2.43
N THR A 159 -17.74 -9.30 1.57
CA THR A 159 -16.53 -8.48 1.83
C THR A 159 -15.97 -7.89 0.55
N ALA A 160 -15.26 -6.78 0.70
CA ALA A 160 -14.48 -6.15 -0.35
C ALA A 160 -13.09 -5.75 0.15
N ALA A 161 -12.11 -5.72 -0.77
CA ALA A 161 -10.81 -5.11 -0.56
C ALA A 161 -10.88 -3.64 -1.01
N VAL A 162 -10.70 -2.72 -0.07
CA VAL A 162 -10.98 -1.28 -0.27
C VAL A 162 -9.91 -0.39 0.36
N GLY A 163 -10.00 0.92 0.16
CA GLY A 163 -9.14 1.93 0.77
C GLY A 163 -8.11 2.47 -0.20
N ASN A 164 -6.81 2.26 0.07
CA ASN A 164 -5.73 2.66 -0.85
C ASN A 164 -5.64 1.78 -2.12
N ILE A 165 -6.58 0.87 -2.27
CA ILE A 165 -6.75 -0.04 -3.40
C ILE A 165 -8.24 -0.20 -3.74
N GLY A 166 -8.53 -0.68 -4.95
CA GLY A 166 -9.89 -1.05 -5.36
C GLY A 166 -10.84 0.14 -5.41
N VAL A 167 -12.03 -0.06 -4.86
CA VAL A 167 -13.11 0.93 -4.82
C VAL A 167 -12.88 1.93 -3.69
N SER A 168 -13.33 3.17 -3.87
CA SER A 168 -13.26 4.21 -2.85
C SER A 168 -14.01 3.78 -1.58
N LEU A 169 -13.43 4.04 -0.39
CA LEU A 169 -14.12 3.81 0.88
C LEU A 169 -15.43 4.60 0.98
N LEU A 170 -15.49 5.81 0.44
CA LEU A 170 -16.71 6.62 0.42
C LEU A 170 -17.82 5.94 -0.39
N ASP A 171 -17.48 5.37 -1.56
CA ASP A 171 -18.46 4.68 -2.40
C ASP A 171 -18.99 3.41 -1.71
N VAL A 172 -18.13 2.69 -0.99
CA VAL A 172 -18.51 1.48 -0.24
C VAL A 172 -19.37 1.79 0.97
N VAL A 173 -19.02 2.84 1.72
CA VAL A 173 -19.73 3.20 2.97
C VAL A 173 -21.10 3.84 2.68
N LEU A 174 -21.25 4.53 1.56
CA LEU A 174 -22.48 5.23 1.16
C LEU A 174 -23.28 4.48 0.10
N GLY A 175 -22.76 3.38 -0.42
CA GLY A 175 -23.45 2.54 -1.40
C GLY A 175 -24.53 1.67 -0.76
N ASP A 176 -25.36 1.07 -1.61
CA ASP A 176 -26.46 0.19 -1.20
C ASP A 176 -26.01 -1.26 -0.92
N GLU A 177 -24.74 -1.59 -1.21
CA GLU A 177 -24.21 -2.94 -1.00
C GLU A 177 -23.89 -3.17 0.48
N GLU A 178 -24.45 -4.24 1.04
CA GLU A 178 -24.21 -4.60 2.44
C GLU A 178 -23.01 -5.54 2.56
N TYR A 179 -22.14 -5.25 3.51
CA TYR A 179 -20.96 -6.05 3.83
C TYR A 179 -21.03 -6.57 5.28
N ASP A 180 -20.49 -7.76 5.51
CA ASP A 180 -20.35 -8.34 6.85
C ASP A 180 -19.02 -7.86 7.49
N VAL A 181 -18.00 -7.58 6.67
CA VAL A 181 -16.68 -7.09 7.08
C VAL A 181 -15.93 -6.52 5.87
N LEU A 182 -15.08 -5.51 6.08
CA LEU A 182 -14.24 -4.95 5.03
C LEU A 182 -12.76 -5.23 5.29
N ALA A 183 -12.02 -5.62 4.24
CA ALA A 183 -10.56 -5.68 4.22
C ALA A 183 -10.04 -4.33 3.71
N VAL A 184 -9.40 -3.53 4.60
CA VAL A 184 -9.10 -2.13 4.31
C VAL A 184 -7.59 -1.89 4.24
N GLU A 185 -7.08 -1.53 3.06
CA GLU A 185 -5.69 -1.07 2.91
C GLU A 185 -5.58 0.41 3.27
N LEU A 186 -4.62 0.77 4.12
CA LEU A 186 -4.36 2.15 4.52
C LEU A 186 -2.90 2.53 4.31
N SER A 187 -2.68 3.67 3.65
CA SER A 187 -1.37 4.31 3.55
C SER A 187 -1.05 5.13 4.81
N SER A 188 0.23 5.46 5.01
CA SER A 188 0.63 6.38 6.09
C SER A 188 0.03 7.78 5.92
N TYR A 189 -0.14 8.24 4.69
CA TYR A 189 -0.80 9.52 4.38
C TYR A 189 -2.26 9.54 4.83
N GLN A 190 -3.00 8.46 4.56
CA GLN A 190 -4.40 8.32 4.97
C GLN A 190 -4.54 8.24 6.49
N LEU A 191 -3.66 7.48 7.14
CA LEU A 191 -3.65 7.36 8.61
C LEU A 191 -3.30 8.68 9.31
N HIS A 192 -2.42 9.51 8.73
CA HIS A 192 -2.12 10.84 9.24
C HIS A 192 -3.38 11.70 9.40
N TRP A 193 -4.30 11.60 8.45
CA TRP A 193 -5.52 12.39 8.40
C TRP A 193 -6.78 11.64 8.89
N ALA A 194 -6.61 10.52 9.62
CA ALA A 194 -7.71 9.69 10.13
C ALA A 194 -7.68 9.55 11.68
N PRO A 195 -7.88 10.63 12.44
CA PRO A 195 -7.68 10.64 13.89
C PRO A 195 -8.71 9.83 14.68
N SER A 196 -9.90 9.57 14.14
CA SER A 196 -10.96 8.84 14.86
C SER A 196 -11.16 7.40 14.44
N LEU A 197 -10.32 6.88 13.52
CA LEU A 197 -10.40 5.50 13.10
C LEU A 197 -10.22 4.55 14.28
N ARG A 198 -11.14 3.59 14.43
CA ARG A 198 -11.12 2.53 15.47
C ARG A 198 -11.45 1.20 14.80
N ALA A 199 -10.45 0.54 14.23
CA ALA A 199 -10.65 -0.71 13.51
C ALA A 199 -11.05 -1.86 14.45
N HIS A 200 -11.72 -2.89 13.91
CA HIS A 200 -11.94 -4.13 14.65
C HIS A 200 -10.62 -4.80 15.00
N SER A 201 -9.74 -4.92 14.02
CA SER A 201 -8.37 -5.39 14.16
C SER A 201 -7.52 -4.75 13.05
N ALA A 202 -6.23 -4.58 13.31
CA ALA A 202 -5.33 -4.02 12.32
C ALA A 202 -3.97 -4.71 12.30
N ALA A 203 -3.27 -4.62 11.15
CA ALA A 203 -1.92 -5.14 10.96
C ALA A 203 -0.96 -4.05 10.46
N VAL A 204 0.24 -3.99 11.07
CA VAL A 204 1.41 -3.32 10.50
C VAL A 204 2.41 -4.39 10.06
N LEU A 205 2.62 -4.50 8.75
CA LEU A 205 3.36 -5.61 8.15
C LEU A 205 4.87 -5.47 8.31
N ASN A 206 5.38 -4.27 8.13
CA ASN A 206 6.80 -3.92 8.19
C ASN A 206 6.98 -2.40 8.14
N LEU A 207 8.14 -1.94 8.60
CA LEU A 207 8.59 -0.56 8.53
C LEU A 207 9.97 -0.47 7.90
N ALA A 208 10.07 0.24 6.77
CA ALA A 208 11.32 0.55 6.11
C ALA A 208 11.26 2.00 5.59
N PRO A 209 12.40 2.68 5.39
CA PRO A 209 12.41 4.04 4.90
C PRO A 209 11.66 4.20 3.57
N ASP A 210 10.62 5.03 3.59
CA ASP A 210 9.84 5.42 2.43
C ASP A 210 9.11 6.74 2.77
N HIS A 211 8.82 7.56 1.77
CA HIS A 211 8.04 8.80 1.92
C HIS A 211 8.57 9.78 2.97
N LEU A 212 9.88 9.77 3.27
CA LEU A 212 10.50 10.67 4.26
C LEU A 212 10.46 12.14 3.82
N ASP A 213 10.37 12.40 2.53
CA ASP A 213 10.12 13.73 1.96
C ASP A 213 8.79 14.32 2.40
N TRP A 214 7.79 13.48 2.66
CA TRP A 214 6.46 13.88 3.13
C TRP A 214 6.36 13.91 4.66
N HIS A 215 6.83 12.87 5.35
CA HIS A 215 6.71 12.72 6.81
C HIS A 215 7.80 13.48 7.58
N GLY A 216 8.92 13.84 6.92
CA GLY A 216 10.05 14.54 7.51
C GLY A 216 11.04 13.63 8.24
N SER A 217 10.60 12.52 8.88
CA SER A 217 11.47 11.56 9.56
C SER A 217 10.88 10.15 9.56
N MET A 218 11.72 9.16 9.88
CA MET A 218 11.29 7.77 10.03
C MET A 218 10.37 7.57 11.24
N GLU A 219 10.60 8.32 12.32
CA GLU A 219 9.78 8.30 13.54
C GLU A 219 8.37 8.82 13.26
N ALA A 220 8.24 9.92 12.51
CA ALA A 220 6.94 10.48 12.11
C ALA A 220 6.20 9.52 11.16
N TYR A 221 6.90 8.89 10.22
CA TYR A 221 6.35 7.88 9.33
C TYR A 221 5.84 6.66 10.09
N ALA A 222 6.61 6.16 11.07
CA ALA A 222 6.23 5.04 11.93
C ALA A 222 5.03 5.40 12.81
N ALA A 223 5.04 6.58 13.44
CA ALA A 223 3.94 7.08 14.25
C ALA A 223 2.62 7.17 13.47
N ASP A 224 2.66 7.72 12.25
CA ASP A 224 1.46 7.77 11.42
C ASP A 224 0.91 6.38 11.07
N LYS A 225 1.77 5.39 10.81
CA LYS A 225 1.31 4.00 10.63
C LYS A 225 0.78 3.37 11.91
N GLY A 226 1.39 3.68 13.06
CA GLY A 226 0.96 3.19 14.37
C GLY A 226 -0.47 3.58 14.74
N ARG A 227 -0.97 4.71 14.21
CA ARG A 227 -2.36 5.15 14.40
C ARG A 227 -3.41 4.10 14.00
N VAL A 228 -3.06 3.16 13.12
CA VAL A 228 -3.95 2.06 12.72
C VAL A 228 -4.35 1.18 13.91
N TYR A 229 -3.57 1.18 14.99
CA TYR A 229 -3.83 0.40 16.18
C TYR A 229 -4.70 1.11 17.23
N GLU A 230 -4.82 2.45 17.14
CA GLU A 230 -5.56 3.22 18.13
C GLU A 230 -7.03 2.77 18.23
N GLY A 231 -7.47 2.48 19.44
CA GLY A 231 -8.82 2.02 19.74
C GLY A 231 -9.21 0.70 19.07
N ASN A 232 -8.24 -0.14 18.66
CA ASN A 232 -8.55 -1.47 18.15
C ASN A 232 -9.24 -2.32 19.22
N ARG A 233 -10.26 -3.09 18.80
CA ARG A 233 -11.13 -3.82 19.73
C ARG A 233 -10.70 -5.26 19.98
N VAL A 234 -10.08 -5.94 18.99
CA VAL A 234 -9.83 -7.39 19.10
C VAL A 234 -8.36 -7.75 18.96
N ALA A 235 -7.66 -7.25 17.94
CA ALA A 235 -6.25 -7.59 17.73
C ALA A 235 -5.42 -6.51 17.04
N CYS A 236 -4.19 -6.32 17.54
CA CYS A 236 -3.11 -5.61 16.88
C CYS A 236 -2.12 -6.65 16.36
N VAL A 237 -2.05 -6.82 15.03
CA VAL A 237 -1.20 -7.82 14.36
C VAL A 237 0.11 -7.17 13.96
N TYR A 238 1.25 -7.75 14.35
CA TYR A 238 2.58 -7.20 14.12
C TYR A 238 3.56 -8.26 13.63
N ASN A 239 4.60 -7.83 12.94
CA ASN A 239 5.68 -8.69 12.47
C ASN A 239 6.71 -8.91 13.58
N ALA A 240 6.80 -10.12 14.14
CA ALA A 240 7.74 -10.45 15.21
C ALA A 240 9.22 -10.37 14.79
N ALA A 241 9.51 -10.34 13.48
CA ALA A 241 10.86 -10.15 12.96
C ALA A 241 11.24 -8.66 12.79
N ASP A 242 10.26 -7.74 12.90
CA ASP A 242 10.46 -6.30 12.77
C ASP A 242 10.15 -5.59 14.11
N LYS A 243 11.21 -5.26 14.85
CA LYS A 243 11.08 -4.64 16.19
C LYS A 243 10.29 -3.34 16.19
N ALA A 244 10.35 -2.56 15.09
CA ALA A 244 9.64 -1.32 15.03
C ALA A 244 8.11 -1.54 15.00
N THR A 245 7.63 -2.61 14.37
CA THR A 245 6.19 -2.96 14.42
C THR A 245 5.75 -3.44 15.80
N GLU A 246 6.63 -4.13 16.55
CA GLU A 246 6.36 -4.53 17.93
C GLU A 246 6.30 -3.33 18.88
N GLU A 247 7.17 -2.34 18.69
CA GLU A 247 7.15 -1.09 19.46
C GLU A 247 5.84 -0.34 19.26
N LEU A 248 5.35 -0.23 18.02
CA LEU A 248 4.06 0.40 17.73
C LEU A 248 2.88 -0.27 18.47
N VAL A 249 2.89 -1.60 18.59
CA VAL A 249 1.85 -2.31 19.36
C VAL A 249 1.96 -2.05 20.86
N ARG A 250 3.18 -1.91 21.39
CA ARG A 250 3.37 -1.62 22.82
C ARG A 250 2.89 -0.22 23.22
N GLU A 251 3.01 0.73 22.29
CA GLU A 251 2.64 2.13 22.51
C GLU A 251 1.17 2.42 22.18
N ALA A 252 0.48 1.48 21.54
CA ALA A 252 -0.89 1.66 21.08
C ALA A 252 -1.88 1.78 22.25
N ASP A 253 -2.75 2.80 22.20
CA ASP A 253 -3.92 2.92 23.06
C ASP A 253 -5.08 2.13 22.45
N VAL A 254 -5.47 1.02 23.06
CA VAL A 254 -6.43 0.06 22.54
C VAL A 254 -7.55 -0.21 23.51
N GLU A 255 -8.67 -0.76 23.04
CA GLU A 255 -9.77 -1.17 23.93
C GLU A 255 -9.36 -2.34 24.84
N GLU A 256 -9.95 -2.40 26.04
CA GLU A 256 -9.72 -3.46 27.00
C GLU A 256 -10.04 -4.84 26.37
N GLY A 257 -9.11 -5.78 26.49
CA GLY A 257 -9.23 -7.11 25.89
C GLY A 257 -8.63 -7.24 24.48
N CYS A 258 -8.24 -6.14 23.86
CA CYS A 258 -7.49 -6.19 22.59
C CYS A 258 -6.15 -6.90 22.78
N ARG A 259 -5.76 -7.71 21.81
CA ARG A 259 -4.62 -8.61 21.91
C ARG A 259 -3.51 -8.24 20.93
N ALA A 260 -2.27 -8.22 21.39
CA ALA A 260 -1.10 -8.22 20.52
C ALA A 260 -0.90 -9.64 19.93
N VAL A 261 -0.87 -9.74 18.60
CA VAL A 261 -0.72 -11.00 17.86
C VAL A 261 0.44 -10.88 16.88
N GLY A 262 1.52 -11.62 17.15
CA GLY A 262 2.69 -11.64 16.26
C GLY A 262 2.51 -12.60 15.08
N PHE A 263 3.17 -12.31 13.96
CA PHE A 263 3.42 -13.29 12.91
C PHE A 263 4.93 -13.42 12.63
N THR A 264 5.37 -14.63 12.26
CA THR A 264 6.77 -14.94 12.01
C THR A 264 6.93 -16.04 10.96
N LEU A 265 8.03 -16.04 10.21
CA LEU A 265 8.38 -17.15 9.32
C LEU A 265 8.96 -18.36 10.06
N GLY A 266 9.28 -18.20 11.33
CA GLY A 266 9.72 -19.29 12.20
C GLY A 266 8.59 -19.96 12.98
N SER A 267 8.94 -20.87 13.88
CA SER A 267 7.98 -21.53 14.79
C SER A 267 7.32 -20.51 15.72
N PRO A 268 5.98 -20.45 15.78
CA PRO A 268 5.27 -19.44 16.55
C PRO A 268 5.29 -19.74 18.06
N GLY A 269 5.51 -18.70 18.85
CA GLY A 269 5.22 -18.71 20.29
C GLY A 269 3.71 -18.58 20.58
N PRO A 270 3.29 -18.65 21.86
CA PRO A 270 1.92 -18.31 22.25
C PRO A 270 1.57 -16.87 21.81
N SER A 271 0.36 -16.67 21.31
CA SER A 271 -0.12 -15.42 20.69
C SER A 271 0.58 -15.05 19.36
N GLN A 272 1.10 -16.03 18.64
CA GLN A 272 1.69 -15.83 17.33
C GLN A 272 1.11 -16.81 16.29
N LEU A 273 1.19 -16.40 15.04
CA LEU A 273 1.09 -17.27 13.88
C LEU A 273 2.49 -17.45 13.28
N GLY A 274 2.78 -18.62 12.71
CA GLY A 274 4.10 -18.87 12.13
C GLY A 274 4.13 -20.10 11.26
N VAL A 275 5.35 -20.59 10.96
CA VAL A 275 5.57 -21.76 10.10
C VAL A 275 6.25 -22.86 10.89
N VAL A 276 5.72 -24.08 10.80
CA VAL A 276 6.30 -25.31 11.36
C VAL A 276 6.24 -26.38 10.27
N ASP A 277 7.38 -26.95 9.90
CA ASP A 277 7.49 -28.04 8.91
C ASP A 277 6.70 -27.78 7.60
N GLY A 278 6.75 -26.54 7.10
CA GLY A 278 6.07 -26.15 5.87
C GLY A 278 4.56 -25.90 6.02
N ILE A 279 4.04 -25.83 7.25
CA ILE A 279 2.63 -25.57 7.57
C ILE A 279 2.50 -24.24 8.27
N LEU A 280 1.54 -23.41 7.84
CA LEU A 280 1.12 -22.20 8.54
C LEU A 280 0.31 -22.58 9.78
N VAL A 281 0.71 -22.11 10.94
CA VAL A 281 0.18 -22.55 12.24
C VAL A 281 -0.27 -21.33 13.06
N ASP A 282 -1.46 -21.45 13.66
CA ASP A 282 -2.05 -20.48 14.59
C ASP A 282 -1.87 -20.95 16.04
N ARG A 283 -1.16 -20.16 16.85
CA ARG A 283 -1.08 -20.29 18.32
C ARG A 283 -1.62 -19.06 19.04
N ALA A 284 -2.41 -18.24 18.35
CA ALA A 284 -3.02 -17.05 18.92
C ALA A 284 -4.50 -17.25 19.25
N PHE A 285 -5.27 -17.83 18.33
CA PHE A 285 -6.74 -17.92 18.41
C PHE A 285 -7.24 -19.35 18.67
N VAL A 286 -6.49 -20.09 19.47
CA VAL A 286 -6.82 -21.47 19.89
C VAL A 286 -7.04 -21.52 21.38
N GLU A 287 -7.88 -22.47 21.83
CA GLU A 287 -8.01 -22.78 23.25
C GLU A 287 -6.66 -23.29 23.80
N ASN A 288 -6.30 -22.83 24.99
CA ASN A 288 -5.05 -23.21 25.65
C ASN A 288 -3.82 -23.03 24.74
N ARG A 289 -3.64 -21.83 24.18
CA ARG A 289 -2.55 -21.46 23.27
C ARG A 289 -1.11 -21.78 23.77
N GLN A 290 -0.96 -22.07 25.07
CA GLN A 290 0.32 -22.53 25.63
C GLN A 290 0.67 -23.95 25.20
N ARG A 291 -0.33 -24.78 24.90
CA ARG A 291 -0.17 -26.20 24.58
C ARG A 291 -0.69 -26.60 23.21
N ASN A 292 -1.64 -25.86 22.69
CA ASN A 292 -2.33 -26.18 21.43
C ASN A 292 -1.86 -25.26 20.29
N ALA A 293 -1.97 -25.80 19.09
CA ALA A 293 -1.77 -25.11 17.83
C ALA A 293 -2.81 -25.59 16.82
N GLN A 294 -3.22 -24.74 15.89
CA GLN A 294 -4.11 -25.05 14.80
C GLN A 294 -3.40 -24.91 13.46
N GLU A 295 -3.37 -25.98 12.68
CA GLU A 295 -2.94 -25.90 11.29
C GLU A 295 -3.91 -25.07 10.48
N LEU A 296 -3.38 -24.17 9.66
CA LEU A 296 -4.17 -23.28 8.80
C LEU A 296 -4.08 -23.67 7.33
N ALA A 297 -2.87 -23.77 6.78
CA ALA A 297 -2.62 -24.06 5.36
C ALA A 297 -1.19 -24.58 5.20
N GLU A 298 -0.87 -25.19 4.07
CA GLU A 298 0.53 -25.47 3.69
C GLU A 298 1.18 -24.22 3.08
N VAL A 299 2.51 -24.10 3.17
CA VAL A 299 3.27 -23.04 2.49
C VAL A 299 3.03 -23.07 0.98
N SER A 300 2.85 -24.26 0.40
CA SER A 300 2.51 -24.48 -1.00
C SER A 300 1.13 -23.95 -1.43
N ASP A 301 0.24 -23.65 -0.47
CA ASP A 301 -1.05 -23.03 -0.72
C ASP A 301 -0.95 -21.51 -0.95
N VAL A 302 0.24 -20.93 -0.73
CA VAL A 302 0.54 -19.50 -0.95
C VAL A 302 1.21 -19.34 -2.31
N ASP A 303 0.61 -18.59 -3.21
CA ASP A 303 1.14 -18.37 -4.57
C ASP A 303 1.59 -16.91 -4.79
N PRO A 304 2.87 -16.68 -5.23
CA PRO A 304 4.01 -17.59 -5.13
C PRO A 304 4.46 -17.78 -3.67
N PRO A 305 5.04 -18.96 -3.32
CA PRO A 305 5.43 -19.27 -1.93
C PRO A 305 6.77 -18.61 -1.55
N ALA A 306 6.90 -17.33 -1.84
CA ALA A 306 8.05 -16.53 -1.47
C ALA A 306 7.96 -16.08 0.00
N PRO A 307 9.08 -15.93 0.73
CA PRO A 307 9.08 -15.60 2.16
C PRO A 307 8.18 -14.40 2.54
N HIS A 308 8.23 -13.33 1.76
CA HIS A 308 7.39 -12.15 2.00
C HIS A 308 5.89 -12.41 1.76
N ASN A 309 5.51 -13.28 0.81
CA ASN A 309 4.13 -13.67 0.61
C ASN A 309 3.62 -14.62 1.70
N ILE A 310 4.47 -15.49 2.22
CA ILE A 310 4.15 -16.31 3.40
C ILE A 310 3.90 -15.41 4.61
N ALA A 311 4.72 -14.37 4.82
CA ALA A 311 4.50 -13.37 5.86
C ALA A 311 3.17 -12.60 5.66
N ASN A 312 2.85 -12.19 4.41
CA ASN A 312 1.58 -11.56 4.06
C ASN A 312 0.39 -12.48 4.35
N ALA A 313 0.49 -13.78 4.01
CA ALA A 313 -0.53 -14.79 4.26
C ALA A 313 -0.76 -15.00 5.78
N LEU A 314 0.31 -15.04 6.57
CA LEU A 314 0.23 -15.13 8.04
C LEU A 314 -0.47 -13.91 8.65
N ALA A 315 -0.16 -12.70 8.19
CA ALA A 315 -0.82 -11.48 8.63
C ALA A 315 -2.31 -11.46 8.26
N ALA A 316 -2.65 -11.83 7.01
CA ALA A 316 -4.03 -11.96 6.55
C ALA A 316 -4.80 -13.02 7.36
N ALA A 317 -4.18 -14.18 7.60
CA ALA A 317 -4.73 -15.24 8.44
C ALA A 317 -4.97 -14.76 9.88
N ALA A 318 -4.03 -14.01 10.47
CA ALA A 318 -4.18 -13.47 11.82
C ALA A 318 -5.38 -12.52 11.94
N LEU A 319 -5.58 -11.62 10.97
CA LEU A 319 -6.74 -10.73 10.93
C LEU A 319 -8.05 -11.51 10.73
N ALA A 320 -8.07 -12.49 9.82
CA ALA A 320 -9.24 -13.34 9.60
C ALA A 320 -9.59 -14.18 10.84
N ARG A 321 -8.60 -14.77 11.51
CA ARG A 321 -8.78 -15.52 12.77
C ARG A 321 -9.25 -14.61 13.91
N ALA A 322 -8.77 -13.39 13.98
CA ALA A 322 -9.27 -12.37 14.93
C ALA A 322 -10.77 -12.07 14.73
N PHE A 323 -11.25 -12.14 13.48
CA PHE A 323 -12.65 -11.98 13.13
C PHE A 323 -13.49 -13.27 13.35
N GLY A 324 -12.85 -14.37 13.76
CA GLY A 324 -13.53 -15.65 14.00
C GLY A 324 -13.62 -16.58 12.80
N VAL A 325 -12.92 -16.30 11.71
CA VAL A 325 -12.89 -17.15 10.50
C VAL A 325 -12.27 -18.53 10.84
N PRO A 326 -12.90 -19.65 10.46
CA PRO A 326 -12.37 -21.00 10.73
C PRO A 326 -11.11 -21.29 9.89
N ALA A 327 -10.22 -22.14 10.44
CA ALA A 327 -8.96 -22.54 9.78
C ALA A 327 -9.16 -23.08 8.34
N LYS A 328 -10.22 -23.84 8.11
CA LYS A 328 -10.56 -24.35 6.76
C LYS A 328 -10.72 -23.20 5.76
N ALA A 329 -11.42 -22.14 6.12
CA ALA A 329 -11.64 -21.00 5.21
C ALA A 329 -10.36 -20.21 4.96
N VAL A 330 -9.41 -20.16 5.93
CA VAL A 330 -8.08 -19.59 5.72
C VAL A 330 -7.36 -20.33 4.58
N ARG A 331 -7.31 -21.67 4.66
CA ARG A 331 -6.69 -22.49 3.60
C ARG A 331 -7.39 -22.32 2.26
N ASP A 332 -8.71 -22.43 2.24
CA ASP A 332 -9.48 -22.38 1.01
C ASP A 332 -9.32 -20.98 0.34
N GLY A 333 -9.27 -19.91 1.13
CA GLY A 333 -9.07 -18.56 0.63
C GLY A 333 -7.65 -18.30 0.12
N LEU A 334 -6.62 -18.85 0.76
CA LEU A 334 -5.25 -18.76 0.25
C LEU A 334 -5.08 -19.50 -1.08
N ARG A 335 -5.66 -20.67 -1.23
CA ARG A 335 -5.69 -21.45 -2.48
C ARG A 335 -6.46 -20.73 -3.61
N ALA A 336 -7.50 -20.01 -3.27
CA ALA A 336 -8.32 -19.25 -4.23
C ALA A 336 -7.75 -17.90 -4.60
N PHE A 337 -6.75 -17.42 -3.85
CA PHE A 337 -6.12 -16.13 -4.10
C PHE A 337 -5.30 -16.16 -5.38
N THR A 338 -5.48 -15.13 -6.21
CA THR A 338 -4.67 -14.90 -7.40
C THR A 338 -3.98 -13.55 -7.24
N PRO A 339 -2.63 -13.49 -7.29
CA PRO A 339 -1.90 -12.23 -7.22
C PRO A 339 -2.27 -11.26 -8.34
N ASP A 340 -2.23 -9.97 -8.04
CA ASP A 340 -2.31 -8.94 -9.08
C ASP A 340 -1.14 -9.07 -10.07
N ALA A 341 -1.37 -8.60 -11.29
CA ALA A 341 -0.31 -8.46 -12.29
C ALA A 341 0.87 -7.63 -11.73
N HIS A 342 2.07 -7.91 -12.20
CA HIS A 342 3.30 -7.18 -11.84
C HIS A 342 3.73 -7.30 -10.37
N ARG A 343 3.34 -8.40 -9.71
CA ARG A 343 3.76 -8.75 -8.33
C ARG A 343 4.34 -10.15 -8.31
N ILE A 344 5.62 -10.27 -8.64
CA ILE A 344 6.33 -11.56 -8.82
C ILE A 344 5.54 -12.47 -9.77
N ALA A 345 4.94 -11.86 -10.81
CA ALA A 345 4.15 -12.57 -11.79
C ALA A 345 5.04 -13.33 -12.77
N HIS A 346 4.86 -14.65 -12.86
CA HIS A 346 5.51 -15.44 -13.89
C HIS A 346 4.95 -15.06 -15.27
N VAL A 347 5.83 -14.65 -16.18
CA VAL A 347 5.46 -14.24 -17.55
C VAL A 347 5.57 -15.40 -18.52
N ALA A 348 6.72 -16.05 -18.56
CA ALA A 348 7.00 -17.19 -19.42
C ALA A 348 8.34 -17.85 -19.03
N ASP A 349 8.52 -19.10 -19.49
CA ASP A 349 9.81 -19.76 -19.52
C ASP A 349 10.33 -19.76 -20.97
N VAL A 350 11.51 -19.19 -21.19
CA VAL A 350 12.17 -19.14 -22.50
C VAL A 350 13.57 -19.71 -22.36
N ASP A 351 13.91 -20.74 -23.13
CA ASP A 351 15.23 -21.40 -23.09
C ASP A 351 15.62 -21.92 -21.68
N GLN A 352 14.65 -22.43 -20.91
CA GLN A 352 14.81 -22.88 -19.51
C GLN A 352 15.19 -21.74 -18.55
N VAL A 353 14.88 -20.49 -18.88
CA VAL A 353 15.01 -19.31 -18.06
C VAL A 353 13.63 -18.80 -17.72
N ALA A 354 13.33 -18.64 -16.42
CA ALA A 354 12.06 -18.06 -15.95
C ALA A 354 12.09 -16.53 -16.05
N TYR A 355 11.06 -15.94 -16.62
CA TYR A 355 10.90 -14.47 -16.67
C TYR A 355 9.82 -14.04 -15.72
N ILE A 356 10.22 -13.21 -14.75
CA ILE A 356 9.36 -12.79 -13.62
C ILE A 356 9.19 -11.27 -13.62
N ASP A 357 7.95 -10.83 -13.57
CA ASP A 357 7.58 -9.42 -13.51
C ASP A 357 7.17 -9.01 -12.09
N ASP A 358 8.02 -8.23 -11.44
CA ASP A 358 7.72 -7.51 -10.21
C ASP A 358 7.94 -6.01 -10.39
N SER A 359 7.34 -5.46 -11.44
CA SER A 359 7.40 -4.02 -11.72
C SER A 359 6.88 -3.16 -10.56
N LYS A 360 6.09 -3.75 -9.66
CA LYS A 360 5.59 -3.11 -8.43
C LYS A 360 6.67 -2.90 -7.37
N ALA A 361 7.81 -3.56 -7.43
CA ALA A 361 8.96 -3.34 -6.56
C ALA A 361 9.64 -1.98 -6.86
N THR A 362 8.98 -0.90 -6.45
CA THR A 362 9.35 0.50 -6.77
C THR A 362 10.28 1.14 -5.74
N ASN A 363 10.72 0.41 -4.74
CA ASN A 363 11.71 0.82 -3.74
C ASN A 363 12.71 -0.30 -3.45
N THR A 364 13.81 0.04 -2.79
CA THR A 364 14.93 -0.89 -2.50
C THR A 364 14.51 -2.07 -1.64
N HIS A 365 13.65 -1.86 -0.64
CA HIS A 365 13.19 -2.92 0.26
C HIS A 365 12.28 -3.94 -0.47
N ALA A 366 11.38 -3.48 -1.35
CA ALA A 366 10.56 -4.37 -2.16
C ALA A 366 11.43 -5.19 -3.13
N ALA A 367 12.40 -4.55 -3.79
CA ALA A 367 13.33 -5.24 -4.68
C ALA A 367 14.21 -6.25 -3.93
N GLU A 368 14.64 -5.95 -2.69
CA GLU A 368 15.38 -6.90 -1.84
C GLU A 368 14.56 -8.17 -1.60
N ALA A 369 13.29 -8.02 -1.24
CA ALA A 369 12.39 -9.15 -1.02
C ALA A 369 12.20 -10.01 -2.29
N SER A 370 12.10 -9.38 -3.47
CA SER A 370 11.98 -10.06 -4.75
C SER A 370 13.28 -10.80 -5.14
N LEU A 371 14.43 -10.14 -4.96
CA LEU A 371 15.74 -10.74 -5.21
C LEU A 371 16.02 -11.93 -4.25
N ALA A 372 15.53 -11.86 -3.02
CA ALA A 372 15.70 -12.96 -2.05
C ALA A 372 14.89 -14.22 -2.40
N ALA A 373 13.88 -14.10 -3.29
CA ALA A 373 13.02 -15.22 -3.67
C ALA A 373 13.68 -16.21 -4.65
N TYR A 374 14.80 -15.85 -5.29
CA TYR A 374 15.45 -16.64 -6.33
C TYR A 374 16.94 -16.82 -6.07
N GLU A 375 17.53 -17.92 -6.52
CA GLU A 375 18.93 -18.27 -6.27
C GLU A 375 19.92 -17.65 -7.27
N SER A 376 19.54 -17.60 -8.56
CA SER A 376 20.39 -17.08 -9.63
C SER A 376 19.58 -16.15 -10.54
N ILE A 377 19.99 -14.89 -10.62
CA ILE A 377 19.16 -13.82 -11.16
C ILE A 377 19.92 -12.98 -12.19
N VAL A 378 19.29 -12.74 -13.32
CA VAL A 378 19.57 -11.58 -14.17
C VAL A 378 18.59 -10.48 -13.78
N TRP A 379 19.09 -9.44 -13.14
CA TRP A 379 18.27 -8.38 -12.56
C TRP A 379 18.06 -7.21 -13.53
N VAL A 380 16.81 -6.88 -13.84
CA VAL A 380 16.45 -5.68 -14.60
C VAL A 380 16.03 -4.60 -13.60
N ALA A 381 16.81 -3.51 -13.51
CA ALA A 381 16.70 -2.49 -12.46
C ALA A 381 16.78 -1.06 -13.00
N GLY A 382 16.18 -0.13 -12.25
CA GLY A 382 16.29 1.31 -12.47
C GLY A 382 14.98 2.04 -12.74
N GLY A 383 15.07 3.35 -12.89
CA GLY A 383 13.97 4.30 -12.95
C GLY A 383 14.31 5.55 -12.14
N LEU A 384 13.32 6.16 -11.45
CA LEU A 384 13.50 7.28 -10.53
C LEU A 384 13.75 6.78 -9.10
N ALA A 385 14.94 7.06 -8.57
CA ALA A 385 15.40 6.58 -7.25
C ALA A 385 14.77 7.33 -6.06
N LYS A 386 14.27 8.55 -6.25
CA LYS A 386 13.67 9.38 -5.19
C LYS A 386 14.55 9.51 -3.93
N GLY A 387 15.87 9.64 -4.13
CA GLY A 387 16.83 9.78 -3.02
C GLY A 387 17.22 8.47 -2.33
N ALA A 388 16.82 7.31 -2.83
CA ALA A 388 17.21 6.01 -2.27
C ALA A 388 18.71 5.72 -2.47
N SER A 389 19.33 5.06 -1.48
CA SER A 389 20.65 4.41 -1.60
C SER A 389 20.46 2.93 -1.96
N PHE A 390 21.35 2.41 -2.83
CA PHE A 390 21.31 1.02 -3.30
C PHE A 390 22.41 0.15 -2.71
N ASP A 391 23.29 0.68 -1.87
CA ASP A 391 24.46 0.00 -1.34
C ASP A 391 24.08 -1.28 -0.58
N GLU A 392 23.13 -1.18 0.33
CA GLU A 392 22.68 -2.32 1.16
C GLU A 392 21.99 -3.38 0.29
N LEU A 393 21.11 -2.97 -0.62
CA LEU A 393 20.41 -3.86 -1.55
C LEU A 393 21.39 -4.68 -2.38
N VAL A 394 22.38 -4.02 -2.99
CA VAL A 394 23.39 -4.67 -3.82
C VAL A 394 24.28 -5.60 -2.98
N ALA A 395 24.75 -5.14 -1.81
CA ALA A 395 25.60 -5.95 -0.94
C ALA A 395 24.93 -7.26 -0.50
N LYS A 396 23.63 -7.21 -0.15
CA LYS A 396 22.84 -8.39 0.25
C LYS A 396 22.57 -9.34 -0.92
N SER A 397 22.37 -8.79 -2.12
CA SER A 397 21.94 -9.55 -3.30
C SER A 397 23.12 -10.06 -4.16
N ALA A 398 24.32 -9.55 -3.98
CA ALA A 398 25.48 -9.77 -4.84
C ALA A 398 25.73 -11.25 -5.23
N LYS A 399 25.59 -12.16 -4.27
CA LYS A 399 25.84 -13.61 -4.46
C LYS A 399 24.82 -14.30 -5.38
N ARG A 400 23.65 -13.66 -5.58
CA ARG A 400 22.55 -14.18 -6.40
C ARG A 400 22.56 -13.61 -7.82
N LEU A 401 23.33 -12.52 -8.06
CA LEU A 401 23.33 -11.82 -9.31
C LEU A 401 24.21 -12.52 -10.36
N ARG A 402 23.61 -13.05 -11.41
CA ARG A 402 24.26 -13.52 -12.62
C ARG A 402 24.70 -12.37 -13.52
N GLY A 403 23.86 -11.32 -13.56
CA GLY A 403 24.09 -10.10 -14.32
C GLY A 403 23.03 -9.07 -14.01
N VAL A 404 23.25 -7.83 -14.41
CA VAL A 404 22.31 -6.72 -14.19
C VAL A 404 22.14 -5.93 -15.48
N VAL A 405 20.90 -5.61 -15.81
CA VAL A 405 20.55 -4.69 -16.90
C VAL A 405 19.91 -3.45 -16.29
N LEU A 406 20.55 -2.31 -16.52
CA LEU A 406 20.15 -1.02 -15.95
C LEU A 406 19.37 -0.19 -16.95
N ILE A 407 18.25 0.37 -16.51
CA ILE A 407 17.36 1.26 -17.28
C ILE A 407 17.00 2.52 -16.48
N GLY A 408 16.47 3.53 -17.15
CA GLY A 408 15.90 4.71 -16.50
C GLY A 408 16.90 5.81 -16.13
N ALA A 409 16.36 6.90 -15.59
CA ALA A 409 17.09 8.14 -15.37
C ALA A 409 18.20 8.02 -14.30
N ASP A 410 17.89 7.41 -13.15
CA ASP A 410 18.80 7.31 -12.00
C ASP A 410 19.61 6.00 -11.95
N ARG A 411 19.66 5.24 -13.05
CA ARG A 411 20.40 3.96 -13.18
C ARG A 411 21.87 4.05 -12.76
N GLY A 412 22.47 5.22 -12.90
CA GLY A 412 23.84 5.50 -12.48
C GLY A 412 24.11 5.21 -11.01
N LEU A 413 23.13 5.48 -10.13
CA LEU A 413 23.23 5.20 -8.70
C LEU A 413 23.34 3.70 -8.40
N ILE A 414 22.58 2.88 -9.12
CA ILE A 414 22.65 1.42 -8.99
C ILE A 414 23.98 0.91 -9.55
N ARG A 415 24.44 1.44 -10.69
CA ARG A 415 25.74 1.10 -11.28
C ARG A 415 26.89 1.38 -10.31
N GLU A 416 26.87 2.52 -9.63
CA GLU A 416 27.88 2.86 -8.64
C GLU A 416 27.87 1.92 -7.44
N ALA A 417 26.68 1.55 -6.94
CA ALA A 417 26.54 0.56 -5.87
C ALA A 417 27.07 -0.83 -6.30
N LEU A 418 26.77 -1.25 -7.55
CA LEU A 418 27.31 -2.50 -8.11
C LEU A 418 28.82 -2.48 -8.20
N ALA A 419 29.42 -1.37 -8.66
CA ALA A 419 30.88 -1.23 -8.72
C ALA A 419 31.55 -1.34 -7.35
N ARG A 420 30.88 -0.89 -6.27
CA ARG A 420 31.39 -0.98 -4.89
C ARG A 420 31.22 -2.37 -4.25
N HIS A 421 30.06 -3.00 -4.45
CA HIS A 421 29.65 -4.18 -3.68
C HIS A 421 29.58 -5.48 -4.47
N ALA A 422 29.56 -5.41 -5.80
CA ALA A 422 29.46 -6.56 -6.69
C ALA A 422 30.25 -6.35 -8.00
N PRO A 423 31.56 -5.98 -7.97
CA PRO A 423 32.34 -5.57 -9.13
C PRO A 423 32.51 -6.68 -10.18
N GLU A 424 32.36 -7.95 -9.78
CA GLU A 424 32.49 -9.10 -10.69
C GLU A 424 31.19 -9.40 -11.46
N VAL A 425 30.06 -8.76 -11.11
CA VAL A 425 28.79 -9.00 -11.76
C VAL A 425 28.73 -8.23 -13.08
N PRO A 426 28.48 -8.89 -14.22
CA PRO A 426 28.30 -8.22 -15.51
C PRO A 426 27.15 -7.21 -15.47
N VAL A 427 27.40 -5.98 -15.92
CA VAL A 427 26.42 -4.91 -15.96
C VAL A 427 26.26 -4.40 -17.39
N VAL A 428 25.02 -4.41 -17.88
CA VAL A 428 24.64 -3.74 -19.13
C VAL A 428 23.90 -2.45 -18.77
N ASP A 429 24.49 -1.31 -19.08
CA ASP A 429 23.93 0.03 -18.83
C ASP A 429 23.26 0.55 -20.10
N LEU A 430 21.94 0.56 -20.14
CA LEU A 430 21.17 1.03 -21.28
C LEU A 430 20.90 2.54 -21.15
N ASP A 431 21.68 3.33 -21.90
CA ASP A 431 21.50 4.78 -21.96
C ASP A 431 20.28 5.19 -22.80
N ARG A 432 19.08 4.72 -22.35
CA ARG A 432 17.81 4.99 -22.99
C ARG A 432 16.74 5.22 -21.91
N THR A 433 15.91 6.23 -22.13
CA THR A 433 14.78 6.58 -21.25
C THR A 433 13.43 6.48 -21.97
N ASP A 434 13.42 6.04 -23.23
CA ASP A 434 12.19 5.79 -23.99
C ASP A 434 11.61 4.39 -23.66
N THR A 435 10.35 4.17 -24.01
CA THR A 435 9.64 2.89 -23.77
C THR A 435 10.24 1.70 -24.52
N GLY A 436 11.03 1.93 -25.58
CA GLY A 436 11.77 0.90 -26.32
C GLY A 436 12.95 0.30 -25.53
N ALA A 437 13.37 0.97 -24.45
CA ALA A 437 14.42 0.47 -23.57
C ALA A 437 14.07 -0.89 -22.95
N MET A 438 12.79 -1.17 -22.67
CA MET A 438 12.39 -2.45 -22.07
C MET A 438 12.62 -3.64 -23.01
N ARG A 439 12.33 -3.48 -24.31
CA ARG A 439 12.65 -4.52 -25.31
C ARG A 439 14.15 -4.77 -25.43
N ALA A 440 14.97 -3.72 -25.35
CA ALA A 440 16.42 -3.85 -25.32
C ALA A 440 16.85 -4.55 -24.03
N ALA A 441 16.32 -4.15 -22.87
CA ALA A 441 16.66 -4.75 -21.58
C ALA A 441 16.38 -6.27 -21.53
N VAL A 442 15.24 -6.69 -22.04
CA VAL A 442 14.86 -8.12 -22.08
C VAL A 442 15.81 -8.91 -23.02
N ARG A 443 16.24 -8.35 -24.15
CA ARG A 443 17.21 -8.99 -25.04
C ARG A 443 18.60 -9.11 -24.40
N GLU A 444 19.06 -8.06 -23.76
CA GLU A 444 20.35 -8.09 -23.04
C GLU A 444 20.30 -9.07 -21.86
N ALA A 445 19.20 -9.08 -21.12
CA ALA A 445 18.99 -10.03 -20.02
C ALA A 445 19.02 -11.49 -20.51
N ARG A 446 18.38 -11.79 -21.66
CA ARG A 446 18.48 -13.11 -22.31
C ARG A 446 19.93 -13.48 -22.61
N GLY A 447 20.74 -12.52 -23.10
CA GLY A 447 22.16 -12.75 -23.42
C GLY A 447 23.03 -13.06 -22.18
N LEU A 448 22.66 -12.57 -21.02
CA LEU A 448 23.35 -12.83 -19.74
C LEU A 448 22.89 -14.12 -19.05
N ALA A 449 21.62 -14.51 -19.25
CA ALA A 449 20.99 -15.63 -18.57
C ALA A 449 21.49 -17.00 -19.09
N ARG A 450 21.41 -17.99 -18.20
CA ARG A 450 21.70 -19.41 -18.49
C ARG A 450 20.49 -20.25 -18.07
N ALA A 451 20.40 -21.46 -18.61
CA ALA A 451 19.37 -22.41 -18.18
C ALA A 451 19.33 -22.57 -16.64
N GLY A 452 18.16 -22.45 -16.06
CA GLY A 452 17.94 -22.45 -14.62
C GLY A 452 18.00 -21.09 -13.92
N ASP A 453 18.42 -20.02 -14.63
CA ASP A 453 18.38 -18.65 -14.10
C ASP A 453 16.96 -18.04 -14.14
N THR A 454 16.77 -16.99 -13.37
CA THR A 454 15.56 -16.14 -13.41
C THR A 454 15.93 -14.76 -13.95
N VAL A 455 15.26 -14.30 -15.00
CA VAL A 455 15.26 -12.89 -15.40
C VAL A 455 14.16 -12.19 -14.60
N LEU A 456 14.56 -11.29 -13.69
CA LEU A 456 13.66 -10.63 -12.76
C LEU A 456 13.61 -9.12 -13.01
N LEU A 457 12.43 -8.62 -13.38
CA LEU A 457 12.13 -7.20 -13.32
C LEU A 457 11.74 -6.83 -11.90
N ALA A 458 12.66 -6.32 -11.10
CA ALA A 458 12.42 -5.76 -9.77
C ALA A 458 13.13 -4.40 -9.68
N PRO A 459 12.53 -3.33 -10.21
CA PRO A 459 13.25 -2.11 -10.59
C PRO A 459 13.92 -1.34 -9.47
N ALA A 460 13.50 -1.52 -8.22
CA ALA A 460 13.92 -0.75 -7.03
C ALA A 460 13.67 0.76 -7.13
N CYS A 461 13.04 1.22 -8.22
CA CYS A 461 12.81 2.61 -8.57
C CYS A 461 11.38 2.83 -9.08
N ALA A 462 10.87 4.05 -8.94
CA ALA A 462 9.63 4.45 -9.59
C ALA A 462 9.78 4.49 -11.12
N SER A 463 8.66 4.44 -11.85
CA SER A 463 8.66 4.25 -13.32
C SER A 463 8.41 5.53 -14.13
N MET A 464 8.09 6.65 -13.47
CA MET A 464 7.53 7.85 -14.13
C MET A 464 8.52 8.64 -15.00
N ASP A 465 9.76 8.23 -15.07
CA ASP A 465 10.76 8.73 -16.03
C ASP A 465 10.60 8.14 -17.43
N MET A 466 10.06 6.92 -17.54
CA MET A 466 9.94 6.18 -18.79
C MET A 466 8.51 5.71 -19.08
N PHE A 467 7.69 5.53 -18.05
CA PHE A 467 6.34 4.99 -18.14
C PHE A 467 5.37 5.79 -17.28
N THR A 468 4.11 5.89 -17.67
CA THR A 468 3.08 6.61 -16.90
C THR A 468 2.84 6.03 -15.51
N ASN A 469 3.10 4.75 -15.31
CA ASN A 469 3.03 4.04 -14.03
C ASN A 469 3.76 2.69 -14.11
N TYR A 470 3.89 2.01 -12.95
CA TYR A 470 4.53 0.71 -12.87
C TYR A 470 3.79 -0.39 -13.66
N ASN A 471 2.46 -0.30 -13.84
CA ASN A 471 1.72 -1.27 -14.65
C ASN A 471 2.20 -1.22 -16.11
N LYS A 472 2.33 0.00 -16.68
CA LYS A 472 2.82 0.16 -18.05
C LYS A 472 4.26 -0.32 -18.23
N ARG A 473 5.09 -0.21 -17.19
CA ARG A 473 6.45 -0.80 -17.21
C ARG A 473 6.40 -2.33 -17.21
N GLY A 474 5.55 -2.93 -16.38
CA GLY A 474 5.35 -4.37 -16.34
C GLY A 474 4.71 -4.91 -17.62
N ASP A 475 3.67 -4.24 -18.16
CA ASP A 475 3.09 -4.57 -19.47
C ASP A 475 4.16 -4.65 -20.55
N ALA A 476 5.04 -3.64 -20.62
CA ALA A 476 6.13 -3.57 -21.61
C ALA A 476 7.15 -4.69 -21.43
N PHE A 477 7.46 -5.09 -20.19
CA PHE A 477 8.33 -6.23 -19.91
C PHE A 477 7.68 -7.53 -20.38
N ALA A 478 6.42 -7.77 -19.99
CA ALA A 478 5.71 -8.98 -20.37
C ALA A 478 5.53 -9.10 -21.90
N GLU A 479 5.28 -7.99 -22.60
CA GLU A 479 5.22 -7.94 -24.06
C GLU A 479 6.57 -8.31 -24.66
N ALA A 480 7.66 -7.68 -24.19
CA ALA A 480 9.00 -7.93 -24.69
C ALA A 480 9.45 -9.38 -24.47
N VAL A 481 9.07 -10.01 -23.36
CA VAL A 481 9.34 -11.43 -23.10
C VAL A 481 8.59 -12.33 -24.06
N ARG A 482 7.30 -12.06 -24.32
CA ARG A 482 6.50 -12.86 -25.29
C ARG A 482 7.03 -12.75 -26.72
N GLU A 483 7.66 -11.62 -27.07
CA GLU A 483 8.31 -11.41 -28.37
C GLU A 483 9.61 -12.21 -28.55
N LEU A 484 10.21 -12.74 -27.46
CA LEU A 484 11.45 -13.54 -27.57
C LEU A 484 11.25 -14.82 -28.39
N GLY A 485 10.04 -15.36 -28.42
CA GLY A 485 9.68 -16.61 -29.08
C GLY A 485 10.46 -17.81 -28.54
N PRO A 486 10.10 -19.05 -28.91
CA PRO A 486 10.96 -20.20 -28.71
C PRO A 486 12.20 -20.04 -29.57
N ALA A 487 13.40 -20.37 -29.04
CA ALA A 487 14.64 -20.35 -29.79
C ALA A 487 14.52 -21.27 -31.03
N GLY A 488 14.47 -20.70 -32.22
CA GLY A 488 14.56 -21.44 -33.47
C GLY A 488 13.19 -21.79 -34.08
N ALA A 489 12.41 -20.80 -34.50
CA ALA A 489 11.46 -20.94 -35.60
C ALA A 489 11.95 -20.14 -36.80
#